data_9cbd967bfb62094461fab4c79f44808a
#
_entry.id   9cbd967bfb62094461fab4c79f44808a
#
_cell.length_a   1.000
_cell.length_b   1.000
_cell.length_c   1.000
_cell.angle_alpha   90.00
_cell.angle_beta   90.00
_cell.angle_gamma   90.00
#
_symmetry.space_group_name_H-M   'P 1'
#
loop_
_entity.id
_entity.type
_entity.pdbx_description
1 polymer ?
#
loop_
_entity_poly.entity_id
_entity_poly.type
_entity_poly.pdbx_seq_one_letter_code
_entity_poly.pdbx_strand_id
1 'polypeptide(L)'
;MSKRRAFFYIYIGISICLFGGYYYCTIPANSFSGDQVYLIEQTKEILGGHFRLVGMRNSRLQWTFPIINYLLIPLIAITSNALFLYVSTSVTYVLGIWSLSWILLKYRPFSEFLIFASLSLTHVWSLFYSSFLWPPNYIPFFVSLFFICFFHYLRNSENVWFFHGASLFLNIAFQLHTMSVVLIFGFVLALTMLGKLPRYRHWFLQVGLQIFLISPWIIFHLFVIDWGKEPEYHSSLFKHFFSPAQAFMNYLSGTGLTREFSRYLFYGTNTFPHEKFWFTWLSIGGWIFLLLLIWVLWNGHKLLNLKDINWIKIRYYLLPYYHEETDINRAYPIAVYCLFLPVLLYQFSGIYMEPHYFQFLTPLMFLLVATLPGQTKHPTKRKIAWSCILVIVIIQGSFSYWRAAEEHRSPYLDDIGYTQVLAKVVAEQCKDNPQIRFVSNYGFNDAGKWFHFRFDPKLAEFDRTGTLYCKLLLAFQNKLLEKSPIVNWYLRKLKPVLKLEVHNNQIWIIGNQ
;
A
#
# COMPACT_ATOMS: atom_id res chain seq x y z
N MET A 1 -16.40 27.54 -18.05
CA MET A 1 -15.97 26.27 -17.36
C MET A 1 -17.11 25.80 -16.46
N SER A 2 -17.52 24.52 -16.47
CA SER A 2 -18.61 24.06 -15.59
C SER A 2 -18.16 24.16 -14.12
N LYS A 3 -19.11 24.49 -13.20
CA LYS A 3 -18.84 24.58 -11.75
C LYS A 3 -18.11 23.33 -11.23
N ARG A 4 -18.45 22.14 -11.73
CA ARG A 4 -17.80 20.88 -11.34
C ARG A 4 -16.30 20.82 -11.69
N ARG A 5 -15.91 21.34 -12.86
CA ARG A 5 -14.49 21.41 -13.25
C ARG A 5 -13.72 22.37 -12.34
N ALA A 6 -14.31 23.53 -11.99
CA ALA A 6 -13.68 24.45 -11.06
C ALA A 6 -13.42 23.79 -9.69
N PHE A 7 -14.40 23.09 -9.13
CA PHE A 7 -14.22 22.35 -7.87
C PHE A 7 -13.14 21.27 -7.97
N PHE A 8 -13.04 20.58 -9.11
CA PHE A 8 -12.00 19.58 -9.29
C PHE A 8 -10.60 20.19 -9.29
N TYR A 9 -10.40 21.33 -9.95
CA TYR A 9 -9.10 22.01 -9.93
C TYR A 9 -8.74 22.55 -8.54
N ILE A 10 -9.72 23.06 -7.79
CA ILE A 10 -9.51 23.44 -6.38
C ILE A 10 -9.10 22.22 -5.55
N TYR A 11 -9.79 21.09 -5.71
CA TYR A 11 -9.43 19.84 -5.04
C TYR A 11 -8.01 19.38 -5.40
N ILE A 12 -7.62 19.41 -6.67
CA ILE A 12 -6.24 19.08 -7.10
C ILE A 12 -5.24 20.02 -6.40
N GLY A 13 -5.49 21.33 -6.39
CA GLY A 13 -4.61 22.30 -5.73
C GLY A 13 -4.43 22.02 -4.24
N ILE A 14 -5.54 21.80 -3.51
CA ILE A 14 -5.51 21.44 -2.09
C ILE A 14 -4.77 20.11 -1.89
N SER A 15 -5.06 19.10 -2.71
CA SER A 15 -4.43 17.78 -2.57
C SER A 15 -2.92 17.81 -2.89
N ILE A 16 -2.47 18.62 -3.85
CA ILE A 16 -1.04 18.83 -4.11
C ILE A 16 -0.35 19.41 -2.87
N CYS A 17 -0.95 20.43 -2.23
CA CYS A 17 -0.38 21.00 -1.02
C CYS A 17 -0.32 19.98 0.13
N LEU A 18 -1.43 19.25 0.37
CA LEU A 18 -1.50 18.28 1.47
C LEU A 18 -0.61 17.06 1.22
N PHE A 19 -0.73 16.41 0.08
CA PHE A 19 0.12 15.26 -0.27
C PHE A 19 1.59 15.69 -0.40
N GLY A 20 1.86 16.83 -1.03
CA GLY A 20 3.21 17.36 -1.17
C GLY A 20 3.87 17.60 0.18
N GLY A 21 3.18 18.23 1.13
CA GLY A 21 3.67 18.42 2.49
C GLY A 21 3.86 17.11 3.24
N TYR A 22 2.90 16.18 3.14
CA TYR A 22 3.00 14.87 3.74
C TYR A 22 4.21 14.07 3.20
N TYR A 23 4.32 13.94 1.88
CA TYR A 23 5.39 13.17 1.25
C TYR A 23 6.76 13.80 1.39
N TYR A 24 6.84 15.13 1.39
CA TYR A 24 8.09 15.84 1.71
C TYR A 24 8.64 15.42 3.07
N CYS A 25 7.76 15.28 4.06
CA CYS A 25 8.15 14.86 5.40
C CYS A 25 8.44 13.35 5.51
N THR A 26 7.60 12.52 4.88
CA THR A 26 7.61 11.07 5.15
C THR A 26 8.51 10.26 4.21
N ILE A 27 8.66 10.64 2.93
CA ILE A 27 9.48 9.85 2.00
C ILE A 27 10.93 9.74 2.47
N PRO A 28 11.63 10.82 2.83
CA PRO A 28 12.99 10.71 3.35
C PRO A 28 13.09 9.94 4.66
N ALA A 29 12.00 9.90 5.42
CA ALA A 29 11.89 9.27 6.71
C ALA A 29 11.43 7.80 6.67
N ASN A 30 11.07 7.27 5.50
CA ASN A 30 10.71 5.86 5.35
C ASN A 30 11.94 4.96 5.34
N SER A 31 11.78 3.76 5.90
CA SER A 31 12.86 2.80 5.91
C SER A 31 13.16 2.26 4.50
N PHE A 32 14.43 2.05 4.24
CA PHE A 32 14.94 1.41 3.04
C PHE A 32 15.57 0.08 3.42
N SER A 33 14.85 -1.01 3.22
CA SER A 33 15.19 -2.35 3.69
C SER A 33 15.52 -3.32 2.56
N GLY A 34 15.81 -4.57 2.93
CA GLY A 34 16.11 -5.64 1.99
C GLY A 34 15.03 -5.85 0.92
N ASP A 35 13.74 -5.67 1.26
CA ASP A 35 12.64 -5.84 0.30
C ASP A 35 12.72 -4.85 -0.86
N GLN A 36 12.99 -3.58 -0.56
CA GLN A 36 13.10 -2.53 -1.58
C GLN A 36 14.35 -2.75 -2.46
N VAL A 37 15.47 -3.09 -1.83
CA VAL A 37 16.72 -3.43 -2.55
C VAL A 37 16.47 -4.58 -3.50
N TYR A 38 15.85 -5.65 -3.01
CA TYR A 38 15.57 -6.84 -3.78
C TYR A 38 14.66 -6.56 -5.01
N LEU A 39 13.61 -5.75 -4.83
CA LEU A 39 12.74 -5.34 -5.94
C LEU A 39 13.51 -4.58 -7.03
N ILE A 40 14.39 -3.66 -6.63
CA ILE A 40 15.17 -2.86 -7.58
C ILE A 40 16.20 -3.75 -8.29
N GLU A 41 16.90 -4.62 -7.57
CA GLU A 41 17.89 -5.53 -8.15
C GLU A 41 17.24 -6.51 -9.12
N GLN A 42 16.15 -7.16 -8.75
CA GLN A 42 15.43 -8.06 -9.65
C GLN A 42 14.94 -7.37 -10.92
N THR A 43 14.44 -6.12 -10.80
CA THR A 43 14.00 -5.38 -11.98
C THR A 43 15.18 -5.03 -12.89
N LYS A 44 16.36 -4.74 -12.32
CA LYS A 44 17.58 -4.53 -13.11
C LYS A 44 18.04 -5.80 -13.83
N GLU A 45 17.92 -6.95 -13.19
CA GLU A 45 18.23 -8.21 -13.85
C GLU A 45 17.31 -8.45 -15.05
N ILE A 46 16.01 -8.12 -14.93
CA ILE A 46 15.08 -8.22 -16.07
C ILE A 46 15.49 -7.27 -17.20
N LEU A 47 15.88 -6.03 -16.88
CA LEU A 47 16.43 -5.10 -17.86
C LEU A 47 17.72 -5.61 -18.52
N GLY A 48 18.52 -6.40 -17.80
CA GLY A 48 19.69 -7.11 -18.31
C GLY A 48 19.38 -8.35 -19.15
N GLY A 49 18.10 -8.68 -19.38
CA GLY A 49 17.65 -9.83 -20.17
C GLY A 49 17.37 -11.10 -19.36
N HIS A 50 17.45 -11.05 -18.03
CA HIS A 50 17.18 -12.20 -17.14
C HIS A 50 15.72 -12.20 -16.69
N PHE A 51 14.85 -12.83 -17.46
CA PHE A 51 13.42 -12.91 -17.13
C PHE A 51 13.18 -13.66 -15.81
N ARG A 52 12.27 -13.10 -15.01
CA ARG A 52 11.85 -13.67 -13.73
C ARG A 52 10.47 -14.26 -13.82
N LEU A 53 10.33 -15.51 -13.35
CA LEU A 53 9.03 -16.20 -13.28
C LEU A 53 8.28 -15.92 -11.99
N VAL A 54 8.99 -15.49 -10.94
CA VAL A 54 8.45 -15.17 -9.62
C VAL A 54 9.02 -13.86 -9.09
N GLY A 55 8.29 -13.26 -8.16
CA GLY A 55 8.72 -12.10 -7.40
C GLY A 55 9.53 -12.48 -6.16
N MET A 56 9.48 -11.63 -5.14
CA MET A 56 10.16 -11.86 -3.86
C MET A 56 9.47 -12.95 -3.03
N ARG A 57 10.18 -13.54 -2.09
CA ARG A 57 9.56 -14.38 -1.05
C ARG A 57 8.87 -13.48 -0.01
N ASN A 58 7.65 -13.81 0.37
CA ASN A 58 6.95 -13.15 1.46
C ASN A 58 7.45 -13.66 2.83
N SER A 59 6.93 -13.10 3.92
CA SER A 59 7.27 -13.52 5.29
C SER A 59 6.93 -14.98 5.61
N ARG A 60 6.13 -15.63 4.77
CA ARG A 60 5.79 -17.06 4.86
C ARG A 60 6.66 -17.93 3.95
N LEU A 61 7.76 -17.39 3.44
CA LEU A 61 8.68 -18.01 2.52
C LEU A 61 8.07 -18.43 1.17
N GLN A 62 6.86 -17.98 0.85
CA GLN A 62 6.19 -18.25 -0.42
C GLN A 62 6.61 -17.25 -1.48
N TRP A 63 6.80 -17.72 -2.72
CA TRP A 63 7.10 -16.87 -3.85
C TRP A 63 5.87 -16.06 -4.30
N THR A 64 6.02 -14.77 -4.42
CA THR A 64 4.98 -13.88 -4.95
C THR A 64 4.99 -13.86 -6.47
N PHE A 65 3.96 -13.23 -7.07
CA PHE A 65 3.94 -13.00 -8.51
C PHE A 65 5.00 -11.96 -8.93
N PRO A 66 5.56 -12.06 -10.14
CA PRO A 66 6.62 -11.16 -10.60
C PRO A 66 6.12 -9.81 -11.11
N ILE A 67 4.82 -9.55 -11.16
CA ILE A 67 4.21 -8.41 -11.84
C ILE A 67 4.80 -7.07 -11.41
N ILE A 68 5.12 -6.89 -10.12
CA ILE A 68 5.68 -5.64 -9.61
C ILE A 68 7.01 -5.31 -10.30
N ASN A 69 7.86 -6.30 -10.51
CA ASN A 69 9.17 -6.10 -11.14
C ASN A 69 8.99 -5.63 -12.59
N TYR A 70 8.02 -6.18 -13.32
CA TYR A 70 7.70 -5.74 -14.69
C TYR A 70 7.09 -4.33 -14.72
N LEU A 71 6.25 -3.98 -13.75
CA LEU A 71 5.70 -2.63 -13.61
C LEU A 71 6.77 -1.58 -13.29
N LEU A 72 7.84 -1.96 -12.61
CA LEU A 72 8.94 -1.05 -12.27
C LEU A 72 9.95 -0.86 -13.41
N ILE A 73 9.93 -1.68 -14.47
CA ILE A 73 10.88 -1.58 -15.60
C ILE A 73 10.98 -0.15 -16.14
N PRO A 74 9.89 0.55 -16.51
CA PRO A 74 9.99 1.89 -17.07
C PRO A 74 10.64 2.90 -16.12
N LEU A 75 10.39 2.76 -14.81
CA LEU A 75 10.94 3.66 -13.80
C LEU A 75 12.43 3.40 -13.59
N ILE A 76 12.84 2.15 -13.47
CA ILE A 76 14.23 1.75 -13.22
C ILE A 76 15.08 1.94 -14.47
N ALA A 77 14.50 1.86 -15.67
CA ALA A 77 15.19 2.23 -16.91
C ALA A 77 15.58 3.72 -16.94
N ILE A 78 14.81 4.59 -16.28
CA ILE A 78 15.16 6.02 -16.14
C ILE A 78 16.22 6.19 -15.06
N THR A 79 15.98 5.63 -13.87
CA THR A 79 16.91 5.71 -12.74
C THR A 79 16.62 4.65 -11.69
N SER A 80 17.66 4.14 -11.07
CA SER A 80 17.56 3.26 -9.90
C SER A 80 17.60 4.02 -8.56
N ASN A 81 17.48 5.34 -8.58
CA ASN A 81 17.45 6.13 -7.35
C ASN A 81 16.21 5.75 -6.52
N ALA A 82 16.43 5.27 -5.31
CA ALA A 82 15.37 4.77 -4.45
C ALA A 82 14.37 5.86 -4.03
N LEU A 83 14.82 7.11 -3.80
CA LEU A 83 13.92 8.24 -3.53
C LEU A 83 12.98 8.51 -4.71
N PHE A 84 13.49 8.47 -5.95
CA PHE A 84 12.67 8.63 -7.14
C PHE A 84 11.58 7.56 -7.22
N LEU A 85 11.91 6.30 -6.90
CA LEU A 85 10.95 5.19 -6.89
C LEU A 85 9.89 5.35 -5.80
N TYR A 86 10.25 5.89 -4.63
CA TYR A 86 9.30 6.21 -3.56
C TYR A 86 8.34 7.32 -4.00
N VAL A 87 8.85 8.41 -4.56
CA VAL A 87 8.04 9.48 -5.15
C VAL A 87 7.11 8.93 -6.23
N SER A 88 7.60 8.04 -7.10
CA SER A 88 6.78 7.40 -8.15
C SER A 88 5.63 6.59 -7.57
N THR A 89 5.85 5.87 -6.45
CA THR A 89 4.79 5.14 -5.73
C THR A 89 3.73 6.11 -5.23
N SER A 90 4.15 7.21 -4.60
CA SER A 90 3.25 8.25 -4.10
C SER A 90 2.43 8.90 -5.22
N VAL A 91 3.08 9.24 -6.32
CA VAL A 91 2.41 9.80 -7.52
C VAL A 91 1.37 8.82 -8.07
N THR A 92 1.71 7.54 -8.12
CA THR A 92 0.80 6.48 -8.60
C THR A 92 -0.48 6.43 -7.74
N TYR A 93 -0.34 6.46 -6.40
CA TYR A 93 -1.48 6.54 -5.48
C TYR A 93 -2.34 7.79 -5.74
N VAL A 94 -1.73 8.96 -5.81
CA VAL A 94 -2.42 10.24 -6.02
C VAL A 94 -3.19 10.24 -7.34
N LEU A 95 -2.58 9.74 -8.43
CA LEU A 95 -3.23 9.63 -9.74
C LEU A 95 -4.46 8.72 -9.70
N GLY A 96 -4.39 7.59 -8.97
CA GLY A 96 -5.53 6.71 -8.78
C GLY A 96 -6.69 7.42 -8.08
N ILE A 97 -6.40 8.11 -6.98
CA ILE A 97 -7.39 8.86 -6.20
C ILE A 97 -8.00 10.02 -7.01
N TRP A 98 -7.19 10.80 -7.74
CA TRP A 98 -7.70 11.88 -8.59
C TRP A 98 -8.59 11.38 -9.71
N SER A 99 -8.18 10.30 -10.37
CA SER A 99 -8.95 9.70 -11.47
C SER A 99 -10.32 9.23 -10.99
N LEU A 100 -10.38 8.55 -9.84
CA LEU A 100 -11.63 8.08 -9.27
C LEU A 100 -12.47 9.23 -8.72
N SER A 101 -11.85 10.24 -8.10
CA SER A 101 -12.52 11.48 -7.66
C SER A 101 -13.18 12.22 -8.82
N TRP A 102 -12.51 12.27 -9.98
CA TRP A 102 -13.09 12.88 -11.19
C TRP A 102 -14.35 12.15 -11.66
N ILE A 103 -14.34 10.82 -11.68
CA ILE A 103 -15.51 10.01 -12.05
C ILE A 103 -16.67 10.27 -11.09
N LEU A 104 -16.42 10.29 -9.77
CA LEU A 104 -17.44 10.61 -8.78
C LEU A 104 -18.00 12.00 -8.99
N LEU A 105 -17.15 13.01 -9.12
CA LEU A 105 -17.59 14.39 -9.32
C LEU A 105 -18.40 14.57 -10.60
N LYS A 106 -18.04 13.83 -11.65
CA LYS A 106 -18.73 13.92 -12.95
C LYS A 106 -20.10 13.25 -12.95
N TYR A 107 -20.24 12.12 -12.29
CA TYR A 107 -21.39 11.22 -12.45
C TYR A 107 -22.19 10.96 -11.18
N ARG A 108 -21.68 11.34 -10.02
CA ARG A 108 -22.32 11.08 -8.74
C ARG A 108 -22.69 12.39 -8.01
N PRO A 109 -23.50 12.33 -6.93
CA PRO A 109 -23.74 13.48 -6.09
C PRO A 109 -22.44 14.11 -5.56
N PHE A 110 -22.39 15.42 -5.47
CA PHE A 110 -21.21 16.14 -4.98
C PHE A 110 -20.76 15.68 -3.58
N SER A 111 -21.72 15.29 -2.72
CA SER A 111 -21.45 14.73 -1.40
C SER A 111 -20.58 13.47 -1.44
N GLU A 112 -20.81 12.58 -2.40
CA GLU A 112 -20.02 11.34 -2.54
C GLU A 112 -18.57 11.66 -2.92
N PHE A 113 -18.37 12.57 -3.86
CA PHE A 113 -17.04 13.07 -4.19
C PHE A 113 -16.34 13.69 -2.98
N LEU A 114 -17.04 14.57 -2.23
CA LEU A 114 -16.44 15.27 -1.10
C LEU A 114 -15.99 14.30 0.01
N ILE A 115 -16.81 13.30 0.32
CA ILE A 115 -16.47 12.28 1.33
C ILE A 115 -15.29 11.43 0.89
N PHE A 116 -15.35 10.92 -0.35
CA PHE A 116 -14.26 10.12 -0.90
C PHE A 116 -12.93 10.89 -0.90
N ALA A 117 -12.95 12.13 -1.38
CA ALA A 117 -11.79 13.00 -1.42
C ALA A 117 -11.21 13.27 -0.02
N SER A 118 -12.07 13.61 0.96
CA SER A 118 -11.64 13.88 2.33
C SER A 118 -11.01 12.65 2.99
N LEU A 119 -11.63 11.48 2.88
CA LEU A 119 -11.09 10.23 3.43
C LEU A 119 -9.76 9.86 2.77
N SER A 120 -9.63 10.04 1.46
CA SER A 120 -8.40 9.74 0.72
C SER A 120 -7.22 10.62 1.15
N LEU A 121 -7.49 11.86 1.58
CA LEU A 121 -6.48 12.82 2.04
C LEU A 121 -6.07 12.61 3.50
N THR A 122 -6.79 11.80 4.27
CA THR A 122 -6.63 11.76 5.72
C THR A 122 -6.44 10.36 6.30
N HIS A 123 -6.81 9.30 5.56
CA HIS A 123 -6.73 7.94 6.07
C HIS A 123 -5.28 7.52 6.36
N VAL A 124 -5.02 7.18 7.61
CA VAL A 124 -3.68 6.97 8.17
C VAL A 124 -2.86 5.94 7.39
N TRP A 125 -3.41 4.73 7.20
CA TRP A 125 -2.69 3.65 6.53
C TRP A 125 -2.50 3.89 5.04
N SER A 126 -3.47 4.52 4.39
CA SER A 126 -3.37 4.83 2.95
C SER A 126 -2.26 5.83 2.67
N LEU A 127 -2.14 6.86 3.50
CA LEU A 127 -1.07 7.84 3.42
C LEU A 127 0.29 7.20 3.73
N PHE A 128 0.35 6.40 4.80
CA PHE A 128 1.59 5.72 5.18
C PHE A 128 2.10 4.80 4.06
N TYR A 129 1.28 3.86 3.61
CA TYR A 129 1.70 2.89 2.59
C TYR A 129 1.95 3.53 1.22
N SER A 130 1.33 4.66 0.89
CA SER A 130 1.61 5.35 -0.37
C SER A 130 2.99 6.05 -0.41
N SER A 131 3.72 6.12 0.69
CA SER A 131 4.95 6.90 0.81
C SER A 131 6.25 6.12 0.58
N PHE A 132 6.21 4.81 0.31
CA PHE A 132 7.41 4.00 0.06
C PHE A 132 7.18 2.88 -0.95
N LEU A 133 8.28 2.38 -1.53
CA LEU A 133 8.25 1.33 -2.54
C LEU A 133 7.96 -0.03 -1.91
N TRP A 134 6.78 -0.59 -2.22
CA TRP A 134 6.41 -1.96 -1.85
C TRP A 134 5.25 -2.46 -2.73
N PRO A 135 5.17 -3.77 -3.09
CA PRO A 135 4.14 -4.25 -4.02
C PRO A 135 2.70 -3.89 -3.62
N PRO A 136 2.26 -4.08 -2.36
CA PRO A 136 0.90 -3.73 -1.95
C PRO A 136 0.56 -2.25 -2.11
N ASN A 137 1.54 -1.36 -2.15
CA ASN A 137 1.32 0.09 -2.20
C ASN A 137 0.79 0.58 -3.55
N TYR A 138 0.94 -0.22 -4.60
CA TYR A 138 0.36 0.04 -5.93
C TYR A 138 -1.09 -0.41 -6.06
N ILE A 139 -1.59 -1.25 -5.14
CA ILE A 139 -2.95 -1.82 -5.22
C ILE A 139 -4.03 -0.73 -5.26
N PRO A 140 -4.02 0.33 -4.42
CA PRO A 140 -5.06 1.36 -4.47
C PRO A 140 -5.19 2.04 -5.84
N PHE A 141 -4.09 2.17 -6.58
CA PHE A 141 -4.12 2.69 -7.95
C PHE A 141 -4.87 1.75 -8.90
N PHE A 142 -4.49 0.47 -8.94
CA PHE A 142 -5.13 -0.50 -9.83
C PHE A 142 -6.59 -0.76 -9.45
N VAL A 143 -6.90 -0.76 -8.16
CA VAL A 143 -8.30 -0.84 -7.69
C VAL A 143 -9.09 0.41 -8.08
N SER A 144 -8.49 1.59 -8.08
CA SER A 144 -9.14 2.81 -8.61
C SER A 144 -9.42 2.71 -10.10
N LEU A 145 -8.48 2.21 -10.90
CA LEU A 145 -8.67 1.97 -12.34
C LEU A 145 -9.72 0.90 -12.60
N PHE A 146 -9.74 -0.17 -11.79
CA PHE A 146 -10.80 -1.17 -11.81
C PHE A 146 -12.17 -0.52 -11.62
N PHE A 147 -12.34 0.32 -10.59
CA PHE A 147 -13.61 1.00 -10.34
C PHE A 147 -14.02 1.93 -11.47
N ILE A 148 -13.08 2.64 -12.09
CA ILE A 148 -13.35 3.50 -13.25
C ILE A 148 -13.89 2.67 -14.41
N CYS A 149 -13.22 1.58 -14.76
CA CYS A 149 -13.66 0.68 -15.81
C CYS A 149 -15.01 0.04 -15.47
N PHE A 150 -15.16 -0.46 -14.24
CA PHE A 150 -16.39 -1.09 -13.78
C PHE A 150 -17.57 -0.10 -13.80
N PHE A 151 -17.36 1.13 -13.35
CA PHE A 151 -18.37 2.18 -13.40
C PHE A 151 -18.82 2.48 -14.84
N HIS A 152 -17.88 2.58 -15.77
CA HIS A 152 -18.22 2.78 -17.19
C HIS A 152 -18.94 1.58 -17.78
N TYR A 153 -18.56 0.36 -17.40
CA TYR A 153 -19.25 -0.85 -17.80
C TYR A 153 -20.70 -0.91 -17.26
N LEU A 154 -20.92 -0.53 -16.02
CA LEU A 154 -22.27 -0.45 -15.45
C LEU A 154 -23.16 0.53 -16.20
N ARG A 155 -22.60 1.62 -16.72
CA ARG A 155 -23.34 2.63 -17.52
C ARG A 155 -23.59 2.17 -18.94
N ASN A 156 -22.65 1.48 -19.55
CA ASN A 156 -22.74 1.00 -20.91
C ASN A 156 -22.13 -0.41 -21.00
N SER A 157 -22.95 -1.41 -20.70
CA SER A 157 -22.54 -2.81 -20.71
C SER A 157 -22.32 -3.40 -22.11
N GLU A 158 -22.71 -2.69 -23.17
CA GLU A 158 -22.40 -3.07 -24.53
C GLU A 158 -20.92 -2.86 -24.85
N ASN A 159 -20.30 -1.87 -24.21
CA ASN A 159 -18.87 -1.64 -24.36
C ASN A 159 -18.07 -2.58 -23.46
N VAL A 160 -17.85 -3.79 -23.95
CA VAL A 160 -17.15 -4.87 -23.23
C VAL A 160 -15.69 -4.58 -22.94
N TRP A 161 -15.08 -3.59 -23.58
CA TRP A 161 -13.69 -3.19 -23.28
C TRP A 161 -13.54 -2.72 -21.83
N PHE A 162 -14.57 -2.09 -21.28
CA PHE A 162 -14.56 -1.71 -19.85
C PHE A 162 -14.64 -2.92 -18.93
N PHE A 163 -15.35 -4.00 -19.31
CA PHE A 163 -15.28 -5.26 -18.58
C PHE A 163 -13.87 -5.88 -18.62
N HIS A 164 -13.25 -5.91 -19.81
CA HIS A 164 -11.89 -6.41 -19.97
C HIS A 164 -10.87 -5.57 -19.17
N GLY A 165 -10.99 -4.25 -19.21
CA GLY A 165 -10.16 -3.35 -18.41
C GLY A 165 -10.32 -3.56 -16.89
N ALA A 166 -11.56 -3.68 -16.42
CA ALA A 166 -11.84 -3.97 -15.01
C ALA A 166 -11.21 -5.30 -14.58
N SER A 167 -11.38 -6.35 -15.36
CA SER A 167 -10.80 -7.67 -15.08
C SER A 167 -9.27 -7.65 -15.09
N LEU A 168 -8.65 -6.92 -16.03
CA LEU A 168 -7.19 -6.76 -16.10
C LEU A 168 -6.65 -6.07 -14.84
N PHE A 169 -7.23 -4.95 -14.42
CA PHE A 169 -6.76 -4.23 -13.24
C PHE A 169 -6.97 -5.01 -11.95
N LEU A 170 -8.04 -5.80 -11.85
CA LEU A 170 -8.21 -6.74 -10.73
C LEU A 170 -7.14 -7.83 -10.72
N ASN A 171 -6.76 -8.36 -11.88
CA ASN A 171 -5.68 -9.34 -11.97
C ASN A 171 -4.34 -8.74 -11.51
N ILE A 172 -4.02 -7.54 -11.97
CA ILE A 172 -2.80 -6.84 -11.52
C ILE A 172 -2.83 -6.64 -9.99
N ALA A 173 -3.95 -6.18 -9.45
CA ALA A 173 -4.10 -6.01 -8.00
C ALA A 173 -3.95 -7.35 -7.24
N PHE A 174 -4.48 -8.45 -7.78
CA PHE A 174 -4.31 -9.80 -7.23
C PHE A 174 -2.85 -10.25 -7.27
N GLN A 175 -2.14 -10.02 -8.36
CA GLN A 175 -0.72 -10.36 -8.46
C GLN A 175 0.17 -9.50 -7.55
N LEU A 176 -0.20 -8.25 -7.30
CA LEU A 176 0.49 -7.40 -6.32
C LEU A 176 0.31 -7.90 -4.89
N HIS A 177 -0.88 -8.40 -4.56
CA HIS A 177 -1.14 -9.05 -3.28
C HIS A 177 -2.36 -9.97 -3.37
N THR A 178 -2.16 -11.24 -3.06
CA THR A 178 -3.16 -12.31 -3.22
C THR A 178 -4.48 -12.05 -2.50
N MET A 179 -4.50 -11.24 -1.44
CA MET A 179 -5.71 -10.87 -0.72
C MET A 179 -6.72 -10.11 -1.59
N SER A 180 -6.28 -9.48 -2.67
CA SER A 180 -7.17 -8.81 -3.62
C SER A 180 -8.10 -9.77 -4.37
N VAL A 181 -7.89 -11.09 -4.27
CA VAL A 181 -8.79 -12.13 -4.82
C VAL A 181 -10.23 -11.95 -4.37
N VAL A 182 -10.42 -11.43 -3.16
CA VAL A 182 -11.75 -11.15 -2.58
C VAL A 182 -12.56 -10.19 -3.45
N LEU A 183 -11.90 -9.22 -4.11
CA LEU A 183 -12.55 -8.30 -5.04
C LEU A 183 -13.02 -9.01 -6.31
N ILE A 184 -12.35 -10.07 -6.75
CA ILE A 184 -12.77 -10.86 -7.92
C ILE A 184 -14.12 -11.52 -7.63
N PHE A 185 -14.28 -12.13 -6.45
CA PHE A 185 -15.56 -12.70 -6.02
C PHE A 185 -16.65 -11.63 -5.92
N GLY A 186 -16.31 -10.48 -5.32
CA GLY A 186 -17.23 -9.34 -5.23
C GLY A 186 -17.64 -8.79 -6.60
N PHE A 187 -16.73 -8.76 -7.57
CA PHE A 187 -16.99 -8.31 -8.93
C PHE A 187 -17.97 -9.26 -9.66
N VAL A 188 -17.71 -10.57 -9.58
CA VAL A 188 -18.62 -11.57 -10.15
C VAL A 188 -20.00 -11.47 -9.49
N LEU A 189 -20.05 -11.36 -8.15
CA LEU A 189 -21.30 -11.18 -7.41
C LEU A 189 -22.05 -9.93 -7.87
N ALA A 190 -21.36 -8.78 -8.00
CA ALA A 190 -21.97 -7.53 -8.44
C ALA A 190 -22.55 -7.63 -9.86
N LEU A 191 -21.81 -8.24 -10.80
CA LEU A 191 -22.28 -8.46 -12.17
C LEU A 191 -23.52 -9.36 -12.20
N THR A 192 -23.52 -10.42 -11.40
CA THR A 192 -24.65 -11.35 -11.29
C THR A 192 -25.88 -10.66 -10.71
N MET A 193 -25.71 -9.95 -9.59
CA MET A 193 -26.82 -9.25 -8.91
C MET A 193 -27.43 -8.13 -9.75
N LEU A 194 -26.63 -7.49 -10.59
CA LEU A 194 -27.08 -6.42 -11.48
C LEU A 194 -27.53 -6.91 -12.86
N GLY A 195 -27.44 -8.22 -13.15
CA GLY A 195 -27.76 -8.76 -14.46
C GLY A 195 -26.88 -8.20 -15.60
N LYS A 196 -25.63 -7.86 -15.29
CA LYS A 196 -24.67 -7.26 -16.25
C LYS A 196 -23.56 -8.23 -16.63
N LEU A 197 -23.82 -9.55 -16.58
CA LEU A 197 -22.85 -10.55 -17.02
C LEU A 197 -22.60 -10.42 -18.53
N PRO A 198 -21.33 -10.32 -18.97
CA PRO A 198 -21.02 -10.30 -20.39
C PRO A 198 -21.28 -11.67 -21.03
N ARG A 199 -21.36 -11.69 -22.36
CA ARG A 199 -21.50 -12.95 -23.12
C ARG A 199 -20.36 -13.91 -22.80
N TYR A 200 -20.62 -15.22 -22.81
CA TYR A 200 -19.69 -16.29 -22.44
C TYR A 200 -18.33 -16.19 -23.15
N ARG A 201 -18.28 -15.78 -24.42
CA ARG A 201 -17.03 -15.59 -25.18
C ARG A 201 -16.06 -14.61 -24.50
N HIS A 202 -16.58 -13.58 -23.83
CA HIS A 202 -15.76 -12.61 -23.13
C HIS A 202 -15.22 -13.17 -21.81
N TRP A 203 -15.98 -14.07 -21.17
CA TRP A 203 -15.49 -14.83 -20.01
C TRP A 203 -14.34 -15.75 -20.39
N PHE A 204 -14.48 -16.54 -21.47
CA PHE A 204 -13.40 -17.41 -21.94
C PHE A 204 -12.15 -16.61 -22.31
N LEU A 205 -12.30 -15.48 -23.01
CA LEU A 205 -11.18 -14.59 -23.31
C LEU A 205 -10.51 -14.09 -22.04
N GLN A 206 -11.29 -13.69 -21.00
CA GLN A 206 -10.73 -13.25 -19.74
C GLN A 206 -10.05 -14.37 -18.98
N VAL A 207 -10.64 -15.54 -18.86
CA VAL A 207 -10.01 -16.69 -18.20
C VAL A 207 -8.68 -17.01 -18.89
N GLY A 208 -8.63 -17.04 -20.22
CA GLY A 208 -7.41 -17.23 -20.98
C GLY A 208 -6.36 -16.16 -20.71
N LEU A 209 -6.76 -14.88 -20.70
CA LEU A 209 -5.86 -13.76 -20.36
C LEU A 209 -5.36 -13.86 -18.91
N GLN A 210 -6.23 -14.19 -17.97
CA GLN A 210 -5.84 -14.36 -16.55
C GLN A 210 -4.82 -15.49 -16.39
N ILE A 211 -5.06 -16.64 -17.00
CA ILE A 211 -4.13 -17.78 -17.00
C ILE A 211 -2.78 -17.37 -17.64
N PHE A 212 -2.83 -16.66 -18.78
CA PHE A 212 -1.63 -16.17 -19.44
C PHE A 212 -0.81 -15.24 -18.52
N LEU A 213 -1.46 -14.29 -17.85
CA LEU A 213 -0.79 -13.32 -16.98
C LEU A 213 -0.18 -13.96 -15.73
N ILE A 214 -0.76 -15.04 -15.19
CA ILE A 214 -0.22 -15.76 -14.03
C ILE A 214 0.68 -16.95 -14.43
N SER A 215 0.76 -17.27 -15.74
CA SER A 215 1.51 -18.45 -16.22
C SER A 215 3.00 -18.47 -15.80
N PRO A 216 3.73 -17.34 -15.72
CA PRO A 216 5.12 -17.40 -15.23
C PRO A 216 5.21 -18.00 -13.83
N TRP A 217 4.33 -17.60 -12.92
CA TRP A 217 4.26 -18.13 -11.56
C TRP A 217 3.83 -19.60 -11.53
N ILE A 218 2.85 -19.98 -12.36
CA ILE A 218 2.41 -21.39 -12.50
C ILE A 218 3.55 -22.25 -13.01
N ILE A 219 4.25 -21.83 -14.07
CA ILE A 219 5.39 -22.56 -14.66
C ILE A 219 6.47 -22.78 -13.59
N PHE A 220 6.81 -21.75 -12.82
CA PHE A 220 7.78 -21.87 -11.75
C PHE A 220 7.38 -22.94 -10.72
N HIS A 221 6.13 -22.92 -10.26
CA HIS A 221 5.64 -23.85 -9.23
C HIS A 221 5.45 -25.27 -9.74
N LEU A 222 5.21 -25.46 -11.03
CA LEU A 222 5.06 -26.81 -11.59
C LEU A 222 6.38 -27.44 -12.00
N PHE A 223 7.36 -26.64 -12.46
CA PHE A 223 8.54 -27.18 -13.14
C PHE A 223 9.88 -26.78 -12.51
N VAL A 224 9.92 -25.77 -11.67
CA VAL A 224 11.18 -25.24 -11.12
C VAL A 224 11.30 -25.47 -9.62
N ILE A 225 10.18 -25.37 -8.88
CA ILE A 225 10.21 -25.49 -7.42
C ILE A 225 10.39 -26.95 -6.99
N ASP A 226 11.25 -27.17 -6.01
CA ASP A 226 11.39 -28.45 -5.33
C ASP A 226 10.51 -28.45 -4.07
N TRP A 227 9.28 -28.95 -4.21
CA TRP A 227 8.30 -28.98 -3.13
C TRP A 227 8.78 -29.74 -1.88
N GLY A 228 9.72 -30.68 -2.03
CA GLY A 228 10.29 -31.42 -0.90
C GLY A 228 11.21 -30.57 -0.01
N LYS A 229 11.65 -29.42 -0.49
CA LYS A 229 12.54 -28.49 0.23
C LYS A 229 11.85 -27.20 0.70
N GLU A 230 10.60 -26.97 0.30
CA GLU A 230 9.85 -25.82 0.79
C GLU A 230 9.40 -26.05 2.24
N PRO A 231 9.62 -25.07 3.11
CA PRO A 231 9.20 -25.19 4.51
C PRO A 231 7.68 -25.28 4.60
N GLU A 232 7.18 -26.33 5.25
CA GLU A 232 5.76 -26.46 5.54
C GLU A 232 5.33 -25.40 6.56
N TYR A 233 4.42 -24.51 6.15
CA TYR A 233 3.85 -23.52 7.04
C TYR A 233 2.59 -24.06 7.73
N HIS A 234 2.78 -24.68 8.89
CA HIS A 234 1.67 -25.13 9.73
C HIS A 234 1.10 -23.98 10.56
N SER A 235 0.16 -23.22 10.02
CA SER A 235 -0.65 -22.32 10.83
C SER A 235 -1.86 -23.09 11.38
N SER A 236 -1.96 -23.21 12.70
CA SER A 236 -3.24 -23.67 13.28
C SER A 236 -4.29 -22.59 13.03
N LEU A 237 -5.32 -22.90 12.24
CA LEU A 237 -6.44 -21.99 11.91
C LEU A 237 -7.04 -21.33 13.16
N PHE A 238 -7.15 -22.07 14.26
CA PHE A 238 -7.72 -21.57 15.51
C PHE A 238 -6.83 -20.54 16.25
N LYS A 239 -5.50 -20.62 16.12
CA LYS A 239 -4.58 -19.71 16.80
C LYS A 239 -4.72 -18.26 16.33
N HIS A 240 -5.20 -18.06 15.12
CA HIS A 240 -5.29 -16.74 14.47
C HIS A 240 -6.72 -16.30 14.14
N PHE A 241 -7.74 -16.96 14.71
CA PHE A 241 -9.14 -16.71 14.37
C PHE A 241 -9.56 -15.23 14.48
N PHE A 242 -9.07 -14.52 15.51
CA PHE A 242 -9.36 -13.08 15.68
C PHE A 242 -8.38 -12.14 14.98
N SER A 243 -7.30 -12.66 14.39
CA SER A 243 -6.28 -11.83 13.75
C SER A 243 -6.83 -10.99 12.60
N PRO A 244 -7.70 -11.50 11.69
CA PRO A 244 -8.26 -10.67 10.63
C PRO A 244 -9.09 -9.50 11.16
N ALA A 245 -9.94 -9.73 12.15
CA ALA A 245 -10.78 -8.69 12.75
C ALA A 245 -9.92 -7.63 13.46
N GLN A 246 -8.89 -8.03 14.19
CA GLN A 246 -7.97 -7.13 14.85
C GLN A 246 -7.17 -6.31 13.82
N ALA A 247 -6.65 -6.93 12.77
CA ALA A 247 -5.93 -6.24 11.71
C ALA A 247 -6.83 -5.26 10.94
N PHE A 248 -8.10 -5.65 10.71
CA PHE A 248 -9.08 -4.76 10.10
C PHE A 248 -9.40 -3.56 10.98
N MET A 249 -9.60 -3.75 12.29
CA MET A 249 -9.78 -2.64 13.22
C MET A 249 -8.56 -1.72 13.28
N ASN A 250 -7.35 -2.27 13.29
CA ASN A 250 -6.13 -1.48 13.19
C ASN A 250 -6.07 -0.71 11.87
N TYR A 251 -6.52 -1.31 10.78
CA TYR A 251 -6.58 -0.65 9.47
C TYR A 251 -7.60 0.52 9.46
N LEU A 252 -8.78 0.33 10.02
CA LEU A 252 -9.80 1.39 10.13
C LEU A 252 -9.35 2.53 11.03
N SER A 253 -8.71 2.22 12.14
CA SER A 253 -8.35 3.20 13.16
C SER A 253 -7.00 3.88 12.90
N GLY A 254 -6.02 3.17 12.37
CA GLY A 254 -4.63 3.61 12.32
C GLY A 254 -3.86 3.37 13.62
N THR A 255 -4.46 2.73 14.63
CA THR A 255 -3.83 2.55 15.95
C THR A 255 -2.54 1.73 15.91
N GLY A 256 -2.39 0.81 14.97
CA GLY A 256 -1.15 0.07 14.78
C GLY A 256 0.06 0.97 14.54
N LEU A 257 -0.13 2.11 13.86
CA LEU A 257 0.96 3.06 13.61
C LEU A 257 1.47 3.80 14.85
N THR A 258 0.77 3.74 15.98
CA THR A 258 1.30 4.26 17.25
C THR A 258 2.32 3.32 17.89
N ARG A 259 2.37 2.06 17.48
CA ARG A 259 3.25 1.03 18.04
C ARG A 259 4.15 0.35 17.01
N GLU A 260 3.59 -0.22 15.94
CA GLU A 260 4.29 -1.17 15.06
C GLU A 260 5.37 -0.53 14.18
N PHE A 261 5.17 0.73 13.80
CA PHE A 261 6.13 1.48 13.00
C PHE A 261 6.77 2.62 13.79
N SER A 262 6.65 2.55 15.10
CA SER A 262 7.28 3.50 15.96
C SER A 262 8.77 3.21 15.97
N ARG A 263 9.51 4.10 15.39
CA ARG A 263 10.96 4.23 15.52
C ARG A 263 11.43 4.06 16.96
N TYR A 264 10.56 4.39 17.89
CA TYR A 264 10.77 4.36 19.31
C TYR A 264 10.76 2.94 19.88
N LEU A 265 10.05 1.99 19.24
CA LEU A 265 9.99 0.60 19.66
C LEU A 265 11.31 -0.14 19.38
N PHE A 266 11.92 0.11 18.23
CA PHE A 266 13.16 -0.54 17.81
C PHE A 266 14.42 0.10 18.42
N TYR A 267 14.36 1.38 18.77
CA TYR A 267 15.53 2.15 19.21
C TYR A 267 15.47 2.55 20.68
N GLY A 268 14.53 1.96 21.45
CA GLY A 268 14.50 2.00 22.91
C GLY A 268 14.17 3.34 23.54
N THR A 269 13.58 4.24 22.81
CA THR A 269 12.78 5.27 23.44
C THR A 269 11.46 4.62 23.81
N ASN A 270 11.22 4.41 25.08
CA ASN A 270 10.10 3.59 25.56
C ASN A 270 8.71 4.18 25.30
N THR A 271 8.60 5.35 24.66
CA THR A 271 7.31 6.02 24.46
C THR A 271 7.32 6.83 23.17
N PHE A 272 6.40 6.48 22.26
CA PHE A 272 6.02 7.37 21.17
C PHE A 272 5.45 8.66 21.76
N PRO A 273 5.86 9.87 21.32
CA PRO A 273 5.32 11.10 21.85
C PRO A 273 3.79 11.10 21.79
N HIS A 274 3.16 11.35 22.91
CA HIS A 274 1.69 11.35 23.01
C HIS A 274 1.00 10.04 22.58
N GLU A 275 1.67 8.88 22.69
CA GLU A 275 1.14 7.57 22.28
C GLU A 275 -0.27 7.30 22.81
N LYS A 276 -0.48 7.46 24.13
CA LYS A 276 -1.78 7.21 24.76
C LYS A 276 -2.87 8.16 24.23
N PHE A 277 -2.53 9.41 24.00
CA PHE A 277 -3.45 10.40 23.45
C PHE A 277 -3.90 9.97 22.05
N TRP A 278 -2.95 9.72 21.14
CA TRP A 278 -3.27 9.34 19.76
C TRP A 278 -3.94 7.97 19.67
N PHE A 279 -3.49 7.00 20.45
CA PHE A 279 -4.12 5.68 20.52
C PHE A 279 -5.60 5.78 20.89
N THR A 280 -5.94 6.61 21.89
CA THR A 280 -7.33 6.81 22.31
C THR A 280 -8.18 7.44 21.21
N TRP A 281 -7.71 8.55 20.62
CA TRP A 281 -8.47 9.23 19.58
C TRP A 281 -8.60 8.40 18.30
N LEU A 282 -7.55 7.75 17.86
CA LEU A 282 -7.59 6.84 16.71
C LEU A 282 -8.54 5.66 16.96
N SER A 283 -8.56 5.10 18.17
CA SER A 283 -9.51 4.04 18.54
C SER A 283 -10.95 4.53 18.44
N ILE A 284 -11.26 5.73 18.97
CA ILE A 284 -12.58 6.34 18.84
C ILE A 284 -12.94 6.52 17.35
N GLY A 285 -12.03 7.08 16.56
CA GLY A 285 -12.22 7.24 15.11
C GLY A 285 -12.47 5.91 14.40
N GLY A 286 -11.73 4.87 14.75
CA GLY A 286 -11.90 3.52 14.21
C GLY A 286 -13.26 2.90 14.55
N TRP A 287 -13.73 3.02 15.78
CA TRP A 287 -15.07 2.55 16.16
C TRP A 287 -16.16 3.33 15.42
N ILE A 288 -16.06 4.65 15.31
CA ILE A 288 -17.00 5.45 14.51
C ILE A 288 -17.01 4.98 13.06
N PHE A 289 -15.83 4.71 12.48
CA PHE A 289 -15.71 4.24 11.12
C PHE A 289 -16.35 2.86 10.93
N LEU A 290 -16.12 1.93 11.85
CA LEU A 290 -16.78 0.61 11.86
C LEU A 290 -18.29 0.74 11.95
N LEU A 291 -18.81 1.57 12.83
CA LEU A 291 -20.26 1.81 12.97
C LEU A 291 -20.87 2.40 11.69
N LEU A 292 -20.15 3.31 11.00
CA LEU A 292 -20.57 3.80 9.70
C LEU A 292 -20.60 2.70 8.64
N LEU A 293 -19.59 1.83 8.59
CA LEU A 293 -19.56 0.69 7.68
C LEU A 293 -20.74 -0.27 7.95
N ILE A 294 -20.98 -0.62 9.21
CA ILE A 294 -22.14 -1.45 9.61
C ILE A 294 -23.44 -0.78 9.17
N TRP A 295 -23.58 0.52 9.38
CA TRP A 295 -24.76 1.27 8.97
C TRP A 295 -24.96 1.26 7.46
N VAL A 296 -23.89 1.47 6.66
CA VAL A 296 -23.97 1.37 5.20
C VAL A 296 -24.38 -0.02 4.76
N LEU A 297 -23.76 -1.05 5.35
CA LEU A 297 -24.05 -2.45 5.04
C LEU A 297 -25.50 -2.81 5.38
N TRP A 298 -26.02 -2.34 6.52
CA TRP A 298 -27.41 -2.51 6.91
C TRP A 298 -28.39 -1.84 5.94
N ASN A 299 -28.06 -0.65 5.45
CA ASN A 299 -28.87 0.01 4.43
C ASN A 299 -28.72 -0.67 3.05
N GLY A 300 -27.52 -1.10 2.72
CA GLY A 300 -27.23 -1.83 1.47
C GLY A 300 -28.00 -3.14 1.37
N HIS A 301 -28.13 -3.88 2.48
CA HIS A 301 -28.96 -5.09 2.52
C HIS A 301 -30.41 -4.83 2.05
N LYS A 302 -30.99 -3.67 2.40
CA LYS A 302 -32.34 -3.29 1.94
C LYS A 302 -32.41 -2.99 0.45
N LEU A 303 -31.28 -2.62 -0.18
CA LEU A 303 -31.18 -2.41 -1.63
C LEU A 303 -31.13 -3.75 -2.40
N LEU A 304 -30.60 -4.79 -1.73
CA LEU A 304 -30.62 -6.16 -2.23
C LEU A 304 -32.00 -6.76 -1.92
N ASN A 305 -32.99 -6.47 -2.74
CA ASN A 305 -34.27 -7.16 -2.61
C ASN A 305 -34.09 -8.61 -3.08
N LEU A 306 -33.68 -9.49 -2.14
CA LEU A 306 -33.43 -10.92 -2.43
C LEU A 306 -34.65 -11.63 -3.03
N LYS A 307 -35.87 -11.06 -2.84
CA LYS A 307 -37.09 -11.57 -3.46
C LYS A 307 -37.15 -11.32 -4.98
N ASP A 308 -36.41 -10.30 -5.45
CA ASP A 308 -36.29 -10.00 -6.89
C ASP A 308 -35.21 -10.85 -7.58
N ILE A 309 -34.44 -11.64 -6.82
CA ILE A 309 -33.55 -12.67 -7.39
C ILE A 309 -34.43 -13.81 -7.88
N ASN A 310 -35.00 -13.61 -9.05
CA ASN A 310 -35.68 -14.68 -9.74
C ASN A 310 -34.61 -15.66 -10.27
N TRP A 311 -34.43 -16.81 -9.58
CA TRP A 311 -33.51 -17.88 -9.97
C TRP A 311 -33.75 -18.34 -11.41
N ILE A 312 -34.97 -18.14 -11.94
CA ILE A 312 -35.31 -18.34 -13.34
C ILE A 312 -34.58 -17.33 -14.22
N LYS A 313 -34.43 -16.06 -13.77
CA LYS A 313 -33.64 -15.05 -14.52
C LYS A 313 -32.15 -15.40 -14.55
N ILE A 314 -31.53 -15.96 -13.50
CA ILE A 314 -30.13 -16.41 -13.54
C ILE A 314 -29.92 -17.44 -14.65
N ARG A 315 -30.87 -18.31 -14.89
CA ARG A 315 -30.87 -19.26 -16.01
C ARG A 315 -30.93 -18.55 -17.38
N TYR A 316 -31.63 -17.42 -17.46
CA TYR A 316 -31.69 -16.57 -18.66
C TYR A 316 -30.42 -15.73 -18.88
N TYR A 317 -29.67 -15.39 -17.80
CA TYR A 317 -28.39 -14.65 -17.92
C TYR A 317 -27.25 -15.49 -18.50
N LEU A 318 -27.34 -16.80 -18.47
CA LEU A 318 -26.47 -17.70 -19.23
C LEU A 318 -26.82 -17.72 -20.71
N LEU A 319 -27.97 -17.16 -21.11
CA LEU A 319 -28.40 -16.98 -22.49
C LEU A 319 -28.19 -15.52 -22.94
N PRO A 320 -27.91 -15.25 -24.21
CA PRO A 320 -27.22 -14.04 -24.69
C PRO A 320 -28.01 -12.72 -24.72
N TYR A 321 -29.16 -12.58 -24.11
CA TYR A 321 -30.01 -11.41 -24.28
C TYR A 321 -30.83 -11.00 -23.04
N TYR A 322 -30.31 -10.11 -22.19
CA TYR A 322 -31.15 -9.20 -21.41
C TYR A 322 -30.33 -7.99 -20.95
N HIS A 323 -30.46 -6.84 -21.62
CA HIS A 323 -29.93 -5.57 -21.16
C HIS A 323 -31.11 -4.68 -20.72
N GLU A 324 -31.51 -4.78 -19.45
CA GLU A 324 -32.30 -3.71 -18.85
C GLU A 324 -31.40 -2.49 -18.64
N GLU A 325 -31.80 -1.33 -19.11
CA GLU A 325 -31.17 -0.05 -18.73
C GLU A 325 -31.30 0.12 -17.22
N THR A 326 -30.25 -0.23 -16.50
CA THR A 326 -30.24 -0.08 -15.06
C THR A 326 -29.81 1.35 -14.74
N ASP A 327 -30.64 2.08 -13.99
CA ASP A 327 -30.26 3.40 -13.50
C ASP A 327 -28.95 3.28 -12.69
N ILE A 328 -27.91 3.98 -13.14
CA ILE A 328 -26.59 3.98 -12.50
C ILE A 328 -26.67 4.41 -11.04
N ASN A 329 -27.64 5.24 -10.66
CA ASN A 329 -27.83 5.69 -9.29
C ASN A 329 -28.24 4.54 -8.36
N ARG A 330 -28.93 3.53 -8.90
CA ARG A 330 -29.28 2.29 -8.19
C ARG A 330 -28.18 1.23 -8.32
N ALA A 331 -27.62 1.07 -9.50
CA ALA A 331 -26.62 0.04 -9.78
C ALA A 331 -25.32 0.24 -9.00
N TYR A 332 -24.84 1.48 -8.90
CA TYR A 332 -23.56 1.80 -8.26
C TYR A 332 -23.51 1.43 -6.78
N PRO A 333 -24.46 1.82 -5.89
CA PRO A 333 -24.44 1.41 -4.49
C PRO A 333 -24.51 -0.12 -4.31
N ILE A 334 -25.30 -0.82 -5.14
CA ILE A 334 -25.38 -2.28 -5.13
C ILE A 334 -24.04 -2.89 -5.50
N ALA A 335 -23.38 -2.37 -6.55
CA ALA A 335 -22.07 -2.86 -6.98
C ALA A 335 -21.01 -2.71 -5.87
N VAL A 336 -20.92 -1.52 -5.26
CA VAL A 336 -19.98 -1.25 -4.17
C VAL A 336 -20.26 -2.15 -2.95
N TYR A 337 -21.52 -2.36 -2.63
CA TYR A 337 -21.93 -3.28 -1.57
C TYR A 337 -21.51 -4.73 -1.87
N CYS A 338 -21.80 -5.23 -3.07
CA CYS A 338 -21.45 -6.59 -3.48
C CYS A 338 -19.94 -6.83 -3.48
N LEU A 339 -19.15 -5.80 -3.84
CA LEU A 339 -17.69 -5.87 -3.79
C LEU A 339 -17.16 -5.98 -2.36
N PHE A 340 -17.85 -5.38 -1.40
CA PHE A 340 -17.44 -5.43 0.01
C PHE A 340 -17.89 -6.71 0.74
N LEU A 341 -18.98 -7.32 0.30
CA LEU A 341 -19.57 -8.48 1.01
C LEU A 341 -18.59 -9.66 1.21
N PRO A 342 -17.80 -10.09 0.19
CA PRO A 342 -16.84 -11.17 0.39
C PRO A 342 -15.75 -10.86 1.42
N VAL A 343 -15.45 -9.57 1.65
CA VAL A 343 -14.48 -9.13 2.67
C VAL A 343 -14.93 -9.54 4.07
N LEU A 344 -16.25 -9.48 4.33
CA LEU A 344 -16.80 -9.91 5.62
C LEU A 344 -16.59 -11.40 5.86
N LEU A 345 -16.76 -12.22 4.82
CA LEU A 345 -16.51 -13.65 4.90
C LEU A 345 -15.04 -13.95 5.18
N TYR A 346 -14.16 -13.12 4.64
CA TYR A 346 -12.72 -13.27 4.84
C TYR A 346 -12.28 -13.03 6.29
N GLN A 347 -13.05 -12.26 7.08
CA GLN A 347 -12.78 -12.07 8.52
C GLN A 347 -12.82 -13.38 9.32
N PHE A 348 -13.48 -14.41 8.79
CA PHE A 348 -13.61 -15.73 9.42
C PHE A 348 -12.60 -16.75 8.89
N SER A 349 -11.65 -16.34 8.05
CA SER A 349 -10.67 -17.25 7.44
C SER A 349 -9.65 -17.83 8.43
N GLY A 350 -9.47 -17.24 9.60
CA GLY A 350 -8.44 -17.62 10.57
C GLY A 350 -7.00 -17.38 10.10
N ILE A 351 -6.81 -16.70 8.98
CA ILE A 351 -5.49 -16.39 8.44
C ILE A 351 -4.91 -15.21 9.22
N TYR A 352 -3.65 -15.31 9.65
CA TYR A 352 -2.94 -14.17 10.24
C TYR A 352 -2.86 -13.01 9.24
N MET A 353 -3.26 -11.84 9.68
CA MET A 353 -3.32 -10.64 8.86
C MET A 353 -2.66 -9.45 9.52
N GLU A 354 -2.17 -8.58 8.68
CA GLU A 354 -1.64 -7.29 9.03
C GLU A 354 -2.38 -6.16 8.28
N PRO A 355 -2.31 -4.90 8.75
CA PRO A 355 -3.03 -3.79 8.14
C PRO A 355 -2.77 -3.60 6.64
N HIS A 356 -1.56 -3.87 6.17
CA HIS A 356 -1.24 -3.74 4.74
C HIS A 356 -2.00 -4.71 3.83
N TYR A 357 -2.52 -5.82 4.36
CA TYR A 357 -3.33 -6.76 3.58
C TYR A 357 -4.66 -6.15 3.14
N PHE A 358 -5.08 -5.05 3.75
CA PHE A 358 -6.33 -4.36 3.43
C PHE A 358 -6.16 -3.19 2.44
N GLN A 359 -4.98 -2.99 1.84
CA GLN A 359 -4.75 -1.91 0.87
C GLN A 359 -5.74 -1.95 -0.32
N PHE A 360 -6.18 -3.14 -0.73
CA PHE A 360 -7.20 -3.29 -1.77
C PHE A 360 -8.57 -2.73 -1.38
N LEU A 361 -8.83 -2.59 -0.07
CA LEU A 361 -10.08 -2.01 0.42
C LEU A 361 -10.09 -0.49 0.42
N THR A 362 -8.95 0.16 0.33
CA THR A 362 -8.85 1.62 0.49
C THR A 362 -9.87 2.37 -0.37
N PRO A 363 -9.87 2.26 -1.71
CA PRO A 363 -10.88 2.95 -2.52
C PRO A 363 -12.30 2.44 -2.27
N LEU A 364 -12.46 1.13 -2.09
CA LEU A 364 -13.77 0.49 -1.90
C LEU A 364 -14.46 0.99 -0.62
N MET A 365 -13.73 1.05 0.47
CA MET A 365 -14.22 1.50 1.77
C MET A 365 -14.68 2.97 1.74
N PHE A 366 -13.88 3.81 1.07
CA PHE A 366 -14.24 5.22 0.91
C PHE A 366 -15.46 5.40 0.01
N LEU A 367 -15.56 4.63 -1.08
CA LEU A 367 -16.74 4.62 -1.95
C LEU A 367 -17.97 4.16 -1.18
N LEU A 368 -17.86 3.10 -0.37
CA LEU A 368 -18.97 2.56 0.41
C LEU A 368 -19.50 3.61 1.41
N VAL A 369 -18.62 4.22 2.19
CA VAL A 369 -19.00 5.28 3.15
C VAL A 369 -19.55 6.51 2.43
N ALA A 370 -19.03 6.86 1.26
CA ALA A 370 -19.50 7.99 0.48
C ALA A 370 -20.96 7.86 0.03
N THR A 371 -21.46 6.63 -0.16
CA THR A 371 -22.87 6.41 -0.55
C THR A 371 -23.86 6.70 0.59
N LEU A 372 -23.43 6.70 1.86
CA LEU A 372 -24.29 6.72 3.03
C LEU A 372 -25.24 7.93 3.10
N PRO A 373 -24.79 9.19 2.89
CA PRO A 373 -25.70 10.34 2.96
C PRO A 373 -26.79 10.31 1.90
N GLY A 374 -26.51 9.73 0.71
CA GLY A 374 -27.49 9.58 -0.36
C GLY A 374 -28.54 8.50 -0.07
N GLN A 375 -28.19 7.48 0.73
CA GLN A 375 -29.08 6.39 1.14
C GLN A 375 -30.00 6.80 2.30
N THR A 376 -29.65 7.85 3.05
CA THR A 376 -30.42 8.30 4.22
C THR A 376 -31.47 9.34 3.85
N LYS A 377 -32.74 8.95 3.82
CA LYS A 377 -33.86 9.86 3.56
C LYS A 377 -34.11 10.86 4.70
N HIS A 378 -33.85 10.47 5.95
CA HIS A 378 -34.14 11.29 7.13
C HIS A 378 -33.05 12.34 7.36
N PRO A 379 -33.36 13.64 7.47
CA PRO A 379 -32.37 14.72 7.58
C PRO A 379 -31.46 14.58 8.81
N THR A 380 -32.00 14.16 9.97
CA THR A 380 -31.21 13.95 11.19
C THR A 380 -30.18 12.84 11.01
N LYS A 381 -30.56 11.70 10.43
CA LYS A 381 -29.63 10.60 10.15
C LYS A 381 -28.53 11.04 9.19
N ARG A 382 -28.88 11.84 8.18
CA ARG A 382 -27.90 12.42 7.26
C ARG A 382 -26.91 13.36 7.96
N LYS A 383 -27.39 14.20 8.88
CA LYS A 383 -26.50 15.07 9.69
C LYS A 383 -25.57 14.23 10.57
N ILE A 384 -26.08 13.18 11.23
CA ILE A 384 -25.24 12.27 12.03
C ILE A 384 -24.15 11.64 11.17
N ALA A 385 -24.49 11.10 9.98
CA ALA A 385 -23.51 10.53 9.09
C ALA A 385 -22.38 11.52 8.72
N TRP A 386 -22.73 12.75 8.37
CA TRP A 386 -21.78 13.81 8.09
C TRP A 386 -20.89 14.16 9.29
N SER A 387 -21.48 14.27 10.48
CA SER A 387 -20.73 14.57 11.71
C SER A 387 -19.73 13.46 12.02
N CYS A 388 -20.14 12.20 11.90
CA CYS A 388 -19.23 11.06 12.11
C CYS A 388 -18.08 11.05 11.09
N ILE A 389 -18.37 11.29 9.81
CA ILE A 389 -17.33 11.36 8.77
C ILE A 389 -16.35 12.51 9.06
N LEU A 390 -16.86 13.67 9.43
CA LEU A 390 -16.02 14.82 9.78
C LEU A 390 -15.10 14.52 10.97
N VAL A 391 -15.62 13.86 12.00
CA VAL A 391 -14.81 13.44 13.16
C VAL A 391 -13.69 12.49 12.74
N ILE A 392 -13.97 11.50 11.89
CA ILE A 392 -12.95 10.58 11.37
C ILE A 392 -11.89 11.34 10.59
N VAL A 393 -12.28 12.21 9.68
CA VAL A 393 -11.38 13.03 8.84
C VAL A 393 -10.47 13.90 9.72
N ILE A 394 -11.03 14.54 10.75
CA ILE A 394 -10.25 15.37 11.68
C ILE A 394 -9.25 14.51 12.47
N ILE A 395 -9.69 13.41 13.09
CA ILE A 395 -8.82 12.57 13.92
C ILE A 395 -7.68 11.97 13.07
N GLN A 396 -8.03 11.30 11.98
CA GLN A 396 -7.03 10.61 11.15
C GLN A 396 -6.11 11.60 10.42
N GLY A 397 -6.66 12.69 9.91
CA GLY A 397 -5.88 13.74 9.28
C GLY A 397 -4.90 14.39 10.26
N SER A 398 -5.37 14.82 11.42
CA SER A 398 -4.52 15.43 12.46
C SER A 398 -3.37 14.50 12.86
N PHE A 399 -3.66 13.21 13.06
CA PHE A 399 -2.62 12.23 13.38
C PHE A 399 -1.63 12.04 12.22
N SER A 400 -2.11 11.84 10.99
CA SER A 400 -1.26 11.58 9.83
C SER A 400 -0.26 12.71 9.59
N TYR A 401 -0.73 13.95 9.60
CA TYR A 401 0.13 15.11 9.34
C TYR A 401 1.02 15.46 10.52
N TRP A 402 0.52 15.30 11.76
CA TRP A 402 1.36 15.44 12.95
C TRP A 402 2.49 14.41 12.97
N ARG A 403 2.17 13.13 12.68
CA ARG A 403 3.15 12.06 12.61
C ARG A 403 4.20 12.34 11.52
N ALA A 404 3.78 12.76 10.33
CA ALA A 404 4.69 13.12 9.26
C ALA A 404 5.68 14.22 9.67
N ALA A 405 5.19 15.26 10.36
CA ALA A 405 6.04 16.34 10.87
C ALA A 405 7.02 15.85 11.95
N GLU A 406 6.58 14.93 12.83
CA GLU A 406 7.43 14.36 13.87
C GLU A 406 8.52 13.47 13.26
N GLU A 407 8.18 12.63 12.27
CA GLU A 407 9.14 11.81 11.54
C GLU A 407 10.18 12.64 10.81
N HIS A 408 9.79 13.77 10.24
CA HIS A 408 10.72 14.69 9.59
C HIS A 408 11.70 15.33 10.58
N ARG A 409 11.25 15.64 11.80
CA ARG A 409 12.10 16.24 12.85
C ARG A 409 13.08 15.27 13.48
N SER A 410 12.78 13.99 13.43
CA SER A 410 13.55 12.94 14.12
C SER A 410 13.97 11.84 13.14
N PRO A 411 14.88 12.10 12.20
CA PRO A 411 15.34 11.11 11.22
C PRO A 411 16.08 9.97 11.89
N TYR A 412 15.92 8.77 11.34
CA TYR A 412 16.55 7.53 11.82
C TYR A 412 17.54 6.96 10.81
N LEU A 413 18.33 6.01 11.32
CA LEU A 413 19.39 5.33 10.60
C LEU A 413 18.95 4.60 9.36
N ASP A 414 17.71 4.08 9.39
CA ASP A 414 17.13 3.27 8.33
C ASP A 414 16.38 4.11 7.31
N ASP A 415 16.23 5.40 7.62
CA ASP A 415 15.56 6.33 6.72
C ASP A 415 16.33 6.44 5.41
N ILE A 416 15.61 6.34 4.31
CA ILE A 416 16.20 6.39 2.97
C ILE A 416 17.02 7.67 2.74
N GLY A 417 16.53 8.81 3.22
CA GLY A 417 17.25 10.09 3.14
C GLY A 417 18.54 10.05 3.92
N TYR A 418 18.52 9.46 5.12
CA TYR A 418 19.70 9.33 5.95
C TYR A 418 20.71 8.34 5.37
N THR A 419 20.27 7.18 4.90
CA THR A 419 21.17 6.18 4.28
C THR A 419 21.87 6.71 3.04
N GLN A 420 21.22 7.58 2.25
CA GLN A 420 21.87 8.24 1.11
C GLN A 420 22.96 9.22 1.54
N VAL A 421 22.69 10.06 2.54
CA VAL A 421 23.69 10.97 3.08
C VAL A 421 24.86 10.19 3.66
N LEU A 422 24.57 9.15 4.43
CA LEU A 422 25.56 8.28 5.00
C LEU A 422 26.45 7.61 3.94
N ALA A 423 25.84 7.07 2.89
CA ALA A 423 26.58 6.46 1.78
C ALA A 423 27.56 7.45 1.14
N LYS A 424 27.15 8.70 0.90
CA LYS A 424 28.03 9.74 0.36
C LYS A 424 29.22 10.07 1.29
N VAL A 425 28.92 10.27 2.59
CA VAL A 425 29.96 10.57 3.58
C VAL A 425 30.97 9.42 3.66
N VAL A 426 30.49 8.17 3.71
CA VAL A 426 31.37 7.00 3.75
C VAL A 426 32.22 6.91 2.48
N ALA A 427 31.65 7.14 1.29
CA ALA A 427 32.40 7.11 0.04
C ALA A 427 33.50 8.17 0.00
N GLU A 428 33.20 9.40 0.43
CA GLU A 428 34.19 10.49 0.51
C GLU A 428 35.35 10.15 1.45
N GLN A 429 35.03 9.58 2.62
CA GLN A 429 36.03 9.21 3.61
C GLN A 429 36.82 7.94 3.24
N CYS A 430 36.21 7.04 2.46
CA CYS A 430 36.86 5.79 2.03
C CYS A 430 37.68 5.94 0.75
N LYS A 431 37.59 7.08 0.05
CA LYS A 431 38.26 7.31 -1.23
C LYS A 431 39.77 7.05 -1.18
N ASP A 432 40.39 7.42 -0.06
CA ASP A 432 41.85 7.33 0.12
C ASP A 432 42.23 6.11 1.02
N ASN A 433 41.26 5.31 1.48
CA ASN A 433 41.54 4.18 2.35
C ASN A 433 40.69 2.94 1.99
N PRO A 434 41.16 2.07 1.08
CA PRO A 434 40.40 0.95 0.55
C PRO A 434 40.15 -0.20 1.55
N GLN A 435 40.61 -0.07 2.80
CA GLN A 435 40.47 -1.12 3.81
C GLN A 435 39.35 -0.87 4.84
N ILE A 436 38.42 0.01 4.58
CA ILE A 436 37.31 0.27 5.51
C ILE A 436 36.21 -0.81 5.36
N ARG A 437 36.01 -1.59 6.42
CA ARG A 437 34.91 -2.55 6.49
C ARG A 437 33.70 -1.92 7.15
N PHE A 438 32.59 -1.93 6.45
CA PHE A 438 31.32 -1.46 6.99
C PHE A 438 30.71 -2.50 7.93
N VAL A 439 30.46 -2.12 9.19
CA VAL A 439 29.80 -2.97 10.16
C VAL A 439 28.58 -2.21 10.69
N SER A 440 27.38 -2.73 10.45
CA SER A 440 26.15 -2.23 11.06
C SER A 440 25.67 -3.18 12.15
N ASN A 441 25.00 -2.64 13.15
CA ASN A 441 24.43 -3.43 14.25
C ASN A 441 23.17 -4.23 13.84
N TYR A 442 22.65 -4.01 12.65
CA TYR A 442 21.42 -4.62 12.16
C TYR A 442 21.64 -5.19 10.76
N GLY A 443 21.67 -6.52 10.65
CA GLY A 443 21.94 -7.23 9.39
C GLY A 443 20.97 -6.90 8.23
N PHE A 444 19.75 -6.44 8.51
CA PHE A 444 18.79 -6.02 7.48
C PHE A 444 19.09 -4.67 6.87
N ASN A 445 19.74 -3.77 7.60
CA ASN A 445 20.00 -2.39 7.17
C ASN A 445 21.24 -2.27 6.30
N ASP A 446 22.10 -3.25 6.33
CA ASP A 446 23.32 -3.27 5.52
C ASP A 446 22.96 -3.37 4.02
N ALA A 447 21.93 -4.12 3.66
CA ALA A 447 21.50 -4.26 2.27
C ALA A 447 21.10 -2.92 1.64
N GLY A 448 20.35 -2.07 2.36
CA GLY A 448 19.97 -0.74 1.89
C GLY A 448 21.15 0.19 1.69
N LYS A 449 22.11 0.17 2.61
CA LYS A 449 23.34 0.96 2.55
C LYS A 449 24.23 0.51 1.39
N TRP A 450 24.45 -0.80 1.24
CA TRP A 450 25.18 -1.39 0.13
C TRP A 450 24.56 -1.04 -1.22
N PHE A 451 23.23 -1.01 -1.30
CA PHE A 451 22.53 -0.64 -2.50
C PHE A 451 22.91 0.77 -2.98
N HIS A 452 22.96 1.76 -2.08
CA HIS A 452 23.38 3.11 -2.44
C HIS A 452 24.82 3.18 -2.92
N PHE A 453 25.72 2.42 -2.31
CA PHE A 453 27.11 2.31 -2.79
C PHE A 453 27.20 1.69 -4.18
N ARG A 454 26.45 0.61 -4.43
CA ARG A 454 26.53 -0.15 -5.67
C ARG A 454 25.91 0.57 -6.87
N PHE A 455 24.88 1.37 -6.65
CA PHE A 455 24.07 1.95 -7.72
C PHE A 455 24.13 3.47 -7.84
N ASP A 456 24.78 4.18 -6.95
CA ASP A 456 25.15 5.57 -7.17
C ASP A 456 26.37 5.59 -8.13
N PRO A 457 26.27 6.20 -9.34
CA PRO A 457 27.36 6.23 -10.29
C PRO A 457 28.64 6.87 -9.74
N LYS A 458 28.50 7.81 -8.78
CA LYS A 458 29.65 8.45 -8.11
C LYS A 458 30.30 7.55 -7.07
N LEU A 459 29.58 6.53 -6.60
CA LEU A 459 30.03 5.56 -5.59
C LEU A 459 30.39 4.21 -6.24
N ALA A 460 29.90 3.91 -7.45
CA ALA A 460 30.12 2.65 -8.16
C ALA A 460 31.57 2.41 -8.61
N GLU A 461 32.40 3.44 -8.63
CA GLU A 461 33.85 3.26 -8.85
C GLU A 461 34.50 2.40 -7.77
N PHE A 462 33.91 2.32 -6.58
CA PHE A 462 34.41 1.52 -5.47
C PHE A 462 34.06 0.02 -5.55
N ASP A 463 33.09 -0.37 -6.39
CA ASP A 463 32.58 -1.75 -6.43
C ASP A 463 33.27 -2.65 -7.48
N ARG A 464 34.21 -2.14 -8.26
CA ARG A 464 34.92 -2.93 -9.27
C ARG A 464 35.78 -4.07 -8.71
N THR A 465 36.05 -4.07 -7.40
CA THR A 465 36.89 -5.08 -6.74
C THR A 465 36.10 -6.03 -5.82
N GLY A 466 34.79 -5.89 -5.68
CA GLY A 466 33.94 -6.78 -4.85
C GLY A 466 34.22 -6.77 -3.35
N THR A 467 35.08 -5.89 -2.86
CA THR A 467 35.48 -5.83 -1.45
C THR A 467 35.76 -4.40 -1.04
N LEU A 468 34.75 -3.73 -0.50
CA LEU A 468 34.93 -2.45 0.20
C LEU A 468 35.51 -2.74 1.60
N TYR A 469 36.82 -2.71 1.72
CA TYR A 469 37.50 -2.83 3.02
C TYR A 469 37.82 -1.47 3.60
N CYS A 470 36.79 -0.71 3.96
CA CYS A 470 36.98 0.40 4.86
C CYS A 470 36.61 -0.10 6.26
N LYS A 471 37.53 -0.16 7.21
CA LYS A 471 37.19 -0.46 8.61
C LYS A 471 36.47 0.74 9.20
N LEU A 472 35.20 0.84 8.92
CA LEU A 472 34.34 1.92 9.39
C LEU A 472 33.28 1.33 10.31
N LEU A 473 33.35 1.70 11.58
CA LEU A 473 32.27 1.50 12.50
C LEU A 473 31.50 2.80 12.63
N LEU A 474 30.24 2.77 12.22
CA LEU A 474 29.31 3.86 12.44
C LEU A 474 28.64 3.61 13.79
N ALA A 475 29.15 4.27 14.81
CA ALA A 475 28.50 4.30 16.11
C ALA A 475 27.64 5.55 16.19
N PHE A 476 26.35 5.36 16.39
CA PHE A 476 25.40 6.44 16.56
C PHE A 476 25.25 6.74 18.03
N GLN A 477 25.36 7.99 18.39
CA GLN A 477 25.08 8.40 19.74
C GLN A 477 23.56 8.50 19.96
N ASN A 478 22.90 7.37 19.99
CA ASN A 478 21.66 7.27 20.71
C ASN A 478 22.00 6.59 22.06
N LYS A 479 21.46 7.08 23.19
CA LYS A 479 21.72 6.57 24.56
C LYS A 479 21.59 5.05 24.71
N LEU A 480 21.01 4.37 23.71
CA LEU A 480 20.86 2.91 23.65
C LEU A 480 22.02 2.19 22.99
N LEU A 481 22.68 2.84 22.01
CA LEU A 481 23.83 2.22 21.36
C LEU A 481 25.05 2.21 22.31
N GLU A 482 25.14 3.14 23.23
CA GLU A 482 26.12 3.09 24.32
C GLU A 482 25.95 1.86 25.21
N LYS A 483 24.74 1.29 25.28
CA LYS A 483 24.46 0.03 26.02
C LYS A 483 24.63 -1.23 25.17
N SER A 484 24.86 -1.13 23.86
CA SER A 484 25.09 -2.30 23.03
C SER A 484 26.46 -2.92 23.34
N PRO A 485 26.53 -4.20 23.72
CA PRO A 485 27.79 -4.88 23.98
C PRO A 485 28.75 -4.88 22.78
N ILE A 486 28.20 -4.95 21.55
CA ILE A 486 28.97 -4.94 20.32
C ILE A 486 29.57 -3.56 20.07
N VAL A 487 28.81 -2.48 20.22
CA VAL A 487 29.32 -1.12 20.07
C VAL A 487 30.37 -0.83 21.09
N ASN A 488 30.14 -1.18 22.34
CA ASN A 488 31.12 -1.00 23.42
C ASN A 488 32.41 -1.81 23.21
N TRP A 489 32.31 -3.01 22.63
CA TRP A 489 33.49 -3.80 22.29
C TRP A 489 34.33 -3.11 21.20
N TYR A 490 33.71 -2.55 20.17
CA TYR A 490 34.41 -1.82 19.12
C TYR A 490 34.97 -0.48 19.63
N LEU A 491 34.22 0.29 20.43
CA LEU A 491 34.67 1.55 21.01
C LEU A 491 35.85 1.38 21.96
N ARG A 492 36.00 0.22 22.62
CA ARG A 492 37.18 -0.10 23.47
C ARG A 492 38.42 -0.42 22.62
N LYS A 493 38.27 -0.94 21.43
CA LYS A 493 39.39 -1.37 20.56
C LYS A 493 39.81 -0.35 19.52
N LEU A 494 38.91 0.53 19.11
CA LEU A 494 39.11 1.45 18.02
C LEU A 494 38.80 2.87 18.52
N LYS A 495 39.68 3.82 18.22
CA LYS A 495 39.42 5.23 18.56
C LYS A 495 38.60 5.91 17.45
N PRO A 496 37.65 6.81 17.79
CA PRO A 496 36.92 7.57 16.76
C PRO A 496 37.88 8.50 16.03
N VAL A 497 37.95 8.32 14.73
CA VAL A 497 38.81 9.15 13.85
C VAL A 497 38.05 10.41 13.43
N LEU A 498 36.74 10.31 13.28
CA LEU A 498 35.89 11.42 12.85
C LEU A 498 34.54 11.36 13.57
N LYS A 499 34.07 12.52 14.02
CA LYS A 499 32.69 12.69 14.50
C LYS A 499 31.97 13.60 13.54
N LEU A 500 30.84 13.14 13.02
CA LEU A 500 29.97 13.89 12.13
C LEU A 500 28.60 14.06 12.78
N GLU A 501 28.03 15.23 12.62
CA GLU A 501 26.65 15.48 13.02
C GLU A 501 25.77 15.57 11.78
N VAL A 502 24.80 14.67 11.66
CA VAL A 502 23.85 14.64 10.57
C VAL A 502 22.45 14.59 11.16
N HIS A 503 21.66 15.63 10.91
CA HIS A 503 20.28 15.73 11.41
C HIS A 503 20.13 15.42 12.91
N ASN A 504 20.94 16.06 13.75
CA ASN A 504 20.95 15.87 15.21
C ASN A 504 21.41 14.46 15.69
N ASN A 505 21.87 13.60 14.78
CA ASN A 505 22.51 12.34 15.14
C ASN A 505 24.02 12.46 14.96
N GLN A 506 24.78 11.99 15.95
CA GLN A 506 26.22 11.93 15.85
C GLN A 506 26.65 10.63 15.17
N ILE A 507 27.43 10.75 14.11
CA ILE A 507 28.04 9.63 13.41
C ILE A 507 29.52 9.60 13.82
N TRP A 508 29.93 8.46 14.33
CA TRP A 508 31.31 8.25 14.72
C TRP A 508 31.97 7.32 13.71
N ILE A 509 32.99 7.83 13.06
CA ILE A 509 33.83 7.03 12.18
C ILE A 509 35.00 6.56 12.99
N ILE A 510 35.12 5.25 13.15
CA ILE A 510 36.15 4.61 13.96
C ILE A 510 37.07 3.86 13.00
N GLY A 511 38.34 4.26 12.95
CA GLY A 511 39.35 3.59 12.16
C GLY A 511 40.41 2.92 13.02
N ASN A 512 41.10 1.92 12.47
CA ASN A 512 42.40 1.52 13.03
C ASN A 512 43.40 2.64 12.73
N GLN A 513 44.10 3.10 13.78
CA GLN A 513 45.31 3.89 13.60
C GLN A 513 46.39 3.05 12.92
#